data_072b18e74c1f90a18e1b8b1ca0588ae2
#
_entry.id   072b18e74c1f90a18e1b8b1ca0588ae2
#
_cell.length_a   1.000
_cell.length_b   1.000
_cell.length_c   1.000
_cell.angle_alpha   90.00
_cell.angle_beta   90.00
_cell.angle_gamma   90.00
#
_symmetry.space_group_name_H-M   'P 1'
#
loop_
_entity.id
_entity.type
_entity.pdbx_description
1 polymer ?
#
loop_
_entity_poly.entity_id
_entity_poly.type
_entity_poly.pdbx_seq_one_letter_code
_entity_poly.pdbx_strand_id
1 'polypeptide(L)'
;MRKSAILPIAALLLLCLGAGPRARAFDWTGATVYFVITDRFCNGDTANDVNYGRITDYGSERLNAATFHGGDFRGMLQKAREGYFTDLGIDVVWMTDVYEQIHGWMSGSGPVNDFPHYGYHGYYPLDYTQTDKNYGTMAELRELVDTLHAQGIRVMLGANLNDPGYPTLLDAVQTGFAETGLSEEEAARHIREWSYDKFYGGRLDWKDWYGREWVRMPDEGWNESDPLEATLFGMPDFKDESDTPVRIPGFLKRKWKNEGHANDAWVNPTSRRLRTDRPWSPMQYVTAWISAWVEELGIDGFRCDIVENVRTARWKQLAEACDAALDRWRAAHPGDPASKWTDKFYMTGDFDNADIDYKPEYADAGFSSMVNFFFPKHGDLDNIVYTWQAYADSIAAHPDWHPFSYLNNSYHRDADSTNMADCGITLLLSPGVAQIFYGDESGRGLSDARFNVDADQAFRSDMNWQTTDSALLEHFGRLGRLRRDHPVIGTGRQKTIDAHTCLRYNDDESVVIRVLPQPGRPIRIEGAFADGTTVTDLYTGRTSRVTGGTVTFADAPARVAVIAAQ
;
A
#
# COMPACT_ATOMS: atom_id res chain seq x y z
N MET A 1 10.43 -78.93 -39.37
CA MET A 1 9.56 -77.80 -39.26
C MET A 1 9.75 -77.19 -37.85
N ARG A 2 10.63 -76.20 -37.71
CA ARG A 2 10.86 -75.51 -36.42
C ARG A 2 10.14 -74.16 -36.46
N LYS A 3 9.23 -73.90 -35.54
CA LYS A 3 8.56 -72.65 -35.37
C LYS A 3 9.42 -71.77 -34.47
N SER A 4 9.92 -70.67 -35.00
CA SER A 4 10.59 -69.63 -34.22
C SER A 4 9.55 -68.74 -33.55
N ALA A 5 9.60 -68.59 -32.22
CA ALA A 5 8.81 -67.67 -31.44
C ALA A 5 9.57 -66.32 -31.37
N ILE A 6 8.95 -65.24 -31.79
CA ILE A 6 9.43 -63.89 -31.66
C ILE A 6 8.81 -63.32 -30.36
N LEU A 7 9.64 -63.00 -29.36
CA LEU A 7 9.23 -62.20 -28.18
C LEU A 7 9.25 -60.72 -28.56
N PRO A 8 8.23 -59.95 -28.20
CA PRO A 8 8.32 -58.50 -28.31
C PRO A 8 9.07 -57.89 -27.13
N ILE A 9 10.09 -57.12 -27.45
CA ILE A 9 10.79 -56.27 -26.48
C ILE A 9 9.89 -55.08 -26.13
N ALA A 10 9.33 -55.08 -24.94
CA ALA A 10 8.62 -53.90 -24.40
C ALA A 10 9.66 -52.89 -23.95
N ALA A 11 9.77 -51.78 -24.69
CA ALA A 11 10.57 -50.64 -24.33
C ALA A 11 9.89 -49.90 -23.15
N LEU A 12 10.50 -49.99 -21.97
CA LEU A 12 10.09 -49.19 -20.79
C LEU A 12 10.56 -47.76 -20.99
N LEU A 13 9.68 -46.86 -21.49
CA LEU A 13 9.91 -45.42 -21.43
C LEU A 13 9.75 -44.99 -19.96
N LEU A 14 10.88 -44.79 -19.26
CA LEU A 14 10.91 -44.02 -18.02
C LEU A 14 10.60 -42.55 -18.41
N LEU A 15 9.38 -42.11 -18.18
CA LEU A 15 9.05 -40.68 -18.09
C LEU A 15 9.74 -40.13 -16.83
N CYS A 16 10.89 -39.51 -17.01
CA CYS A 16 11.41 -38.55 -16.05
C CYS A 16 10.44 -37.34 -16.07
N LEU A 17 9.41 -37.40 -15.24
CA LEU A 17 8.70 -36.21 -14.82
C LEU A 17 9.72 -35.39 -14.01
N GLY A 18 10.40 -34.47 -14.68
CA GLY A 18 11.13 -33.42 -14.03
C GLY A 18 10.15 -32.72 -13.09
N ALA A 19 10.42 -32.80 -11.78
CA ALA A 19 9.74 -31.94 -10.83
C ALA A 19 10.04 -30.51 -11.28
N GLY A 20 9.07 -29.85 -11.91
CA GLY A 20 9.14 -28.41 -12.12
C GLY A 20 9.40 -27.75 -10.75
N PRO A 21 10.01 -26.57 -10.73
CA PRO A 21 10.25 -25.86 -9.47
C PRO A 21 8.92 -25.83 -8.71
N ARG A 22 8.92 -26.36 -7.48
CA ARG A 22 7.78 -26.24 -6.59
C ARG A 22 7.50 -24.76 -6.47
N ALA A 23 6.29 -24.32 -6.83
CA ALA A 23 5.86 -22.97 -6.54
C ALA A 23 6.10 -22.75 -5.06
N ARG A 24 7.05 -21.86 -4.74
CA ARG A 24 7.40 -21.52 -3.35
C ARG A 24 6.19 -20.80 -2.75
N ALA A 25 5.85 -21.11 -1.51
CA ALA A 25 4.83 -20.37 -0.77
C ALA A 25 5.25 -18.90 -0.70
N PHE A 26 4.31 -17.99 -0.89
CA PHE A 26 4.54 -16.56 -0.73
C PHE A 26 4.92 -16.25 0.73
N ASP A 27 5.85 -15.34 0.89
CA ASP A 27 6.34 -14.90 2.19
C ASP A 27 6.31 -13.36 2.24
N TRP A 28 5.44 -12.81 3.07
CA TRP A 28 5.30 -11.37 3.25
C TRP A 28 6.60 -10.69 3.66
N THR A 29 7.48 -11.40 4.40
CA THR A 29 8.78 -10.87 4.85
C THR A 29 9.61 -10.32 3.70
N GLY A 30 9.58 -10.98 2.53
CA GLY A 30 10.35 -10.57 1.36
C GLY A 30 9.58 -9.76 0.33
N ALA A 31 8.34 -9.36 0.60
CA ALA A 31 7.47 -8.75 -0.38
C ALA A 31 7.98 -7.40 -0.91
N THR A 32 7.75 -7.17 -2.21
CA THR A 32 7.87 -5.86 -2.83
C THR A 32 6.47 -5.27 -2.98
N VAL A 33 6.20 -4.20 -2.23
CA VAL A 33 4.92 -3.48 -2.22
C VAL A 33 5.01 -2.26 -3.14
N TYR A 34 4.01 -2.06 -4.00
CA TYR A 34 3.87 -0.85 -4.80
C TYR A 34 2.70 -0.01 -4.27
N PHE A 35 3.00 1.15 -3.67
CA PHE A 35 2.01 2.05 -3.10
C PHE A 35 1.50 3.06 -4.12
N VAL A 36 0.18 3.12 -4.31
CA VAL A 36 -0.51 3.96 -5.29
C VAL A 36 -1.51 4.89 -4.62
N ILE A 37 -1.44 6.18 -4.91
CA ILE A 37 -2.59 7.08 -4.74
C ILE A 37 -3.44 6.94 -6.01
N THR A 38 -4.60 6.30 -5.89
CA THR A 38 -5.45 5.91 -7.02
C THR A 38 -5.74 7.08 -7.95
N ASP A 39 -6.15 8.21 -7.39
CA ASP A 39 -6.48 9.44 -8.15
C ASP A 39 -5.32 10.01 -8.97
N ARG A 40 -4.07 9.72 -8.59
CA ARG A 40 -2.86 10.32 -9.18
C ARG A 40 -2.12 9.40 -10.15
N PHE A 41 -2.53 8.13 -10.24
CA PHE A 41 -1.75 7.13 -10.93
C PHE A 41 -2.04 7.09 -12.43
N CYS A 42 -3.27 6.80 -12.82
CA CYS A 42 -3.66 6.67 -14.22
C CYS A 42 -5.16 6.88 -14.39
N ASN A 43 -5.55 7.81 -15.26
CA ASN A 43 -6.94 8.03 -15.64
C ASN A 43 -7.30 7.08 -16.79
N GLY A 44 -8.20 6.14 -16.53
CA GLY A 44 -8.68 5.15 -17.50
C GLY A 44 -10.10 5.44 -18.01
N ASP A 45 -10.87 6.26 -17.31
CA ASP A 45 -12.24 6.64 -17.67
C ASP A 45 -12.55 8.11 -17.34
N THR A 46 -12.35 9.00 -18.30
CA THR A 46 -12.62 10.43 -18.12
C THR A 46 -14.10 10.76 -17.83
N ALA A 47 -15.01 9.80 -17.95
CA ALA A 47 -16.42 10.02 -17.64
C ALA A 47 -16.69 10.04 -16.12
N ASN A 48 -15.76 9.52 -15.32
CA ASN A 48 -15.87 9.50 -13.86
C ASN A 48 -15.05 10.59 -13.14
N ASP A 49 -14.36 11.48 -13.87
CA ASP A 49 -13.49 12.52 -13.29
C ASP A 49 -14.23 13.49 -12.38
N VAL A 50 -15.51 13.76 -12.66
CA VAL A 50 -16.31 14.72 -11.91
C VAL A 50 -17.60 14.11 -11.40
N ASN A 51 -17.67 13.89 -10.08
CA ASN A 51 -18.85 13.36 -9.41
C ASN A 51 -19.22 14.21 -8.19
N TYR A 52 -20.40 13.98 -7.64
CA TYR A 52 -20.91 14.56 -6.40
C TYR A 52 -20.98 16.09 -6.35
N GLY A 53 -20.81 16.79 -7.48
CA GLY A 53 -20.69 18.24 -7.52
C GLY A 53 -19.30 18.76 -7.14
N ARG A 54 -18.30 17.90 -7.03
CA ARG A 54 -16.89 18.28 -6.83
C ARG A 54 -16.40 19.14 -7.99
N ILE A 55 -15.58 20.14 -7.66
CA ILE A 55 -14.99 21.04 -8.64
C ILE A 55 -13.52 20.66 -8.80
N THR A 56 -13.11 20.40 -10.03
CA THR A 56 -11.72 20.04 -10.37
C THR A 56 -10.93 21.21 -10.93
N ASP A 57 -11.60 22.28 -11.36
CA ASP A 57 -10.97 23.47 -11.88
C ASP A 57 -11.49 24.75 -11.19
N TYR A 58 -10.65 25.32 -10.35
CA TYR A 58 -10.85 26.61 -9.68
C TYR A 58 -10.12 27.76 -10.42
N GLY A 59 -9.65 27.53 -11.65
CA GLY A 59 -9.02 28.52 -12.51
C GLY A 59 -7.52 28.74 -12.26
N SER A 60 -6.88 27.96 -11.41
CA SER A 60 -5.42 27.98 -11.25
C SER A 60 -4.88 26.65 -10.74
N GLU A 61 -3.68 26.28 -11.19
CA GLU A 61 -3.01 25.06 -10.76
C GLU A 61 -2.87 24.97 -9.23
N ARG A 62 -2.61 26.09 -8.56
CA ARG A 62 -2.52 26.15 -7.11
C ARG A 62 -3.81 25.72 -6.42
N LEU A 63 -4.95 26.22 -6.88
CA LEU A 63 -6.25 25.89 -6.31
C LEU A 63 -6.69 24.47 -6.69
N ASN A 64 -6.12 23.92 -7.75
CA ASN A 64 -6.42 22.58 -8.25
C ASN A 64 -5.51 21.49 -7.67
N ALA A 65 -4.41 21.83 -7.01
CA ALA A 65 -3.41 20.87 -6.53
C ALA A 65 -3.99 19.75 -5.63
N ALA A 66 -5.02 20.05 -4.86
CA ALA A 66 -5.68 19.13 -3.95
C ALA A 66 -7.13 18.79 -4.36
N THR A 67 -7.44 18.90 -5.66
CA THR A 67 -8.69 18.39 -6.26
C THR A 67 -8.51 16.96 -6.75
N PHE A 68 -9.58 16.33 -7.25
CA PHE A 68 -9.49 15.08 -7.99
C PHE A 68 -8.90 15.30 -9.37
N HIS A 69 -7.95 14.44 -9.79
CA HIS A 69 -7.26 14.51 -11.09
C HIS A 69 -7.65 13.38 -12.04
N GLY A 70 -8.53 12.46 -11.59
CA GLY A 70 -9.19 11.47 -12.44
C GLY A 70 -8.52 10.11 -12.52
N GLY A 71 -7.48 9.82 -11.73
CA GLY A 71 -6.96 8.45 -11.62
C GLY A 71 -8.01 7.50 -11.02
N ASP A 72 -8.13 6.29 -11.59
CA ASP A 72 -9.24 5.41 -11.32
C ASP A 72 -8.89 3.91 -11.43
N PHE A 73 -9.84 3.02 -11.10
CA PHE A 73 -9.67 1.57 -11.17
C PHE A 73 -9.40 1.08 -12.60
N ARG A 74 -9.97 1.71 -13.63
CA ARG A 74 -9.72 1.36 -15.03
C ARG A 74 -8.29 1.70 -15.45
N GLY A 75 -7.77 2.83 -15.04
CA GLY A 75 -6.38 3.19 -15.30
C GLY A 75 -5.40 2.25 -14.61
N MET A 76 -5.68 1.87 -13.36
CA MET A 76 -4.89 0.84 -12.68
C MET A 76 -5.00 -0.52 -13.38
N LEU A 77 -6.20 -0.95 -13.77
CA LEU A 77 -6.44 -2.18 -14.52
C LEU A 77 -5.71 -2.19 -15.86
N GLN A 78 -5.70 -1.06 -16.57
CA GLN A 78 -4.91 -0.92 -17.80
C GLN A 78 -3.44 -1.19 -17.53
N LYS A 79 -2.84 -0.57 -16.51
CA LYS A 79 -1.42 -0.77 -16.16
C LYS A 79 -1.12 -2.19 -15.70
N ALA A 80 -2.01 -2.82 -14.95
CA ALA A 80 -1.89 -4.23 -14.58
C ALA A 80 -1.87 -5.14 -15.82
N ARG A 81 -2.76 -4.90 -16.80
CA ARG A 81 -2.83 -5.65 -18.07
C ARG A 81 -1.66 -5.41 -19.00
N GLU A 82 -1.07 -4.21 -18.97
CA GLU A 82 0.16 -3.88 -19.68
C GLU A 82 1.39 -4.59 -19.10
N GLY A 83 1.27 -5.22 -17.93
CA GLY A 83 2.38 -5.91 -17.25
C GLY A 83 3.23 -5.00 -16.38
N TYR A 84 2.81 -3.76 -16.14
CA TYR A 84 3.64 -2.78 -15.41
C TYR A 84 4.13 -3.29 -14.04
N PHE A 85 3.23 -3.86 -13.25
CA PHE A 85 3.57 -4.37 -11.92
C PHE A 85 4.42 -5.64 -11.98
N THR A 86 4.13 -6.56 -12.91
CA THR A 86 4.90 -7.80 -13.09
C THR A 86 6.32 -7.52 -13.60
N ASP A 87 6.49 -6.53 -14.49
CA ASP A 87 7.79 -6.13 -15.04
C ASP A 87 8.66 -5.44 -13.99
N LEU A 88 8.04 -4.77 -13.01
CA LEU A 88 8.71 -4.23 -11.84
C LEU A 88 9.02 -5.27 -10.75
N GLY A 89 8.53 -6.51 -10.88
CA GLY A 89 8.70 -7.55 -9.86
C GLY A 89 7.89 -7.30 -8.60
N ILE A 90 6.72 -6.66 -8.73
CA ILE A 90 5.82 -6.34 -7.61
C ILE A 90 5.09 -7.60 -7.16
N ASP A 91 5.05 -7.81 -5.85
CA ASP A 91 4.32 -8.88 -5.18
C ASP A 91 2.98 -8.41 -4.63
N VAL A 92 2.87 -7.12 -4.29
CA VAL A 92 1.70 -6.54 -3.63
C VAL A 92 1.43 -5.14 -4.19
N VAL A 93 0.20 -4.87 -4.60
CA VAL A 93 -0.27 -3.51 -4.91
C VAL A 93 -1.08 -3.00 -3.72
N TRP A 94 -0.62 -1.90 -3.11
CA TRP A 94 -1.37 -1.18 -2.10
C TRP A 94 -1.98 0.07 -2.71
N MET A 95 -3.30 0.14 -2.73
CA MET A 95 -4.08 1.32 -3.15
C MET A 95 -4.53 2.11 -1.93
N THR A 96 -4.64 3.42 -2.09
CA THR A 96 -5.36 4.26 -1.12
C THR A 96 -6.80 3.80 -0.94
N ASP A 97 -7.44 4.22 0.15
CA ASP A 97 -8.79 3.79 0.51
C ASP A 97 -9.78 4.03 -0.62
N VAL A 98 -10.53 2.99 -0.94
CA VAL A 98 -11.47 2.97 -2.08
C VAL A 98 -12.87 3.46 -1.71
N TYR A 99 -13.11 3.74 -0.43
CA TYR A 99 -14.40 4.16 0.11
C TYR A 99 -14.83 5.51 -0.45
N GLU A 100 -16.14 5.75 -0.48
CA GLU A 100 -16.67 7.06 -0.84
C GLU A 100 -16.14 8.14 0.11
N GLN A 101 -15.50 9.13 -0.45
CA GLN A 101 -14.90 10.25 0.25
C GLN A 101 -15.90 11.40 0.41
N ILE A 102 -15.63 12.31 1.34
CA ILE A 102 -16.42 13.54 1.48
C ILE A 102 -16.62 14.21 0.10
N HIS A 103 -17.82 14.74 -0.13
CA HIS A 103 -18.14 15.39 -1.41
C HIS A 103 -17.61 16.82 -1.47
N GLY A 104 -17.67 17.50 -0.34
CA GLY A 104 -17.09 18.83 -0.19
C GLY A 104 -15.57 18.79 0.02
N TRP A 105 -15.02 19.89 0.49
CA TRP A 105 -13.60 20.07 0.69
C TRP A 105 -13.31 20.79 2.01
N MET A 106 -12.06 20.67 2.43
CA MET A 106 -11.51 21.39 3.56
C MET A 106 -10.59 22.50 3.07
N SER A 107 -10.36 23.52 3.89
CA SER A 107 -9.30 24.47 3.61
C SER A 107 -7.95 23.81 3.85
N GLY A 108 -7.07 23.82 2.84
CA GLY A 108 -5.72 23.30 2.98
C GLY A 108 -4.90 24.07 4.00
N SER A 109 -3.94 23.41 4.64
CA SER A 109 -3.00 24.01 5.58
C SER A 109 -1.71 24.46 4.88
N GLY A 110 -0.92 25.31 5.54
CA GLY A 110 0.35 25.79 5.03
C GLY A 110 0.45 27.32 5.01
N PRO A 111 1.47 27.90 4.35
CA PRO A 111 1.63 29.34 4.28
C PRO A 111 0.46 30.08 3.64
N VAL A 112 -0.37 29.37 2.91
CA VAL A 112 -1.54 29.88 2.21
C VAL A 112 -2.70 28.91 2.40
N ASN A 113 -3.50 29.16 3.43
CA ASN A 113 -4.63 28.32 3.88
C ASN A 113 -5.91 28.59 3.07
N ASP A 114 -5.85 28.67 1.75
CA ASP A 114 -6.99 29.10 0.94
C ASP A 114 -7.19 28.29 -0.35
N PHE A 115 -6.78 27.01 -0.35
CA PHE A 115 -7.06 26.13 -1.47
C PHE A 115 -8.02 24.99 -1.05
N PRO A 116 -8.89 24.55 -1.96
CA PRO A 116 -9.76 23.41 -1.70
C PRO A 116 -8.98 22.12 -1.57
N HIS A 117 -9.15 21.43 -0.44
CA HIS A 117 -8.54 20.14 -0.18
C HIS A 117 -9.64 19.06 -0.11
N TYR A 118 -9.76 18.28 -1.17
CA TYR A 118 -10.69 17.15 -1.28
C TYR A 118 -10.07 15.85 -0.77
N GLY A 119 -10.90 14.84 -0.56
CA GLY A 119 -10.47 13.50 -0.11
C GLY A 119 -9.88 12.61 -1.23
N TYR A 120 -9.26 13.17 -2.27
CA TYR A 120 -8.71 12.43 -3.41
C TYR A 120 -7.69 11.34 -3.03
N HIS A 121 -7.07 11.49 -1.87
CA HIS A 121 -6.07 10.57 -1.31
C HIS A 121 -6.67 9.39 -0.55
N GLY A 122 -7.99 9.31 -0.37
CA GLY A 122 -8.67 8.22 0.30
C GLY A 122 -8.85 8.35 1.81
N TYR A 123 -8.26 9.37 2.47
CA TYR A 123 -8.24 9.45 3.93
C TYR A 123 -9.41 10.23 4.56
N TYR A 124 -10.42 10.62 3.78
CA TYR A 124 -11.61 11.33 4.30
C TYR A 124 -12.89 10.55 3.98
N PRO A 125 -13.05 9.31 4.49
CA PRO A 125 -14.22 8.50 4.18
C PRO A 125 -15.52 9.13 4.70
N LEU A 126 -16.52 9.22 3.81
CA LEU A 126 -17.89 9.58 4.13
C LEU A 126 -18.75 8.33 4.34
N ASP A 127 -18.59 7.33 3.47
CA ASP A 127 -19.38 6.09 3.50
C ASP A 127 -18.48 4.88 3.20
N TYR A 128 -18.21 4.08 4.22
CA TYR A 128 -17.39 2.87 4.12
C TYR A 128 -18.05 1.73 3.33
N THR A 129 -19.31 1.89 2.90
CA THR A 129 -20.10 0.80 2.33
C THR A 129 -20.18 0.82 0.80
N GLN A 130 -19.54 1.78 0.15
CA GLN A 130 -19.49 1.90 -1.30
C GLN A 130 -18.18 2.53 -1.78
N THR A 131 -17.83 2.33 -3.07
CA THR A 131 -16.69 2.97 -3.70
C THR A 131 -16.97 4.44 -3.97
N ASP A 132 -15.92 5.27 -3.99
CA ASP A 132 -16.02 6.62 -4.54
C ASP A 132 -16.26 6.57 -6.05
N LYS A 133 -17.21 7.38 -6.54
CA LYS A 133 -17.55 7.39 -7.97
C LYS A 133 -16.43 7.90 -8.86
N ASN A 134 -15.53 8.73 -8.32
CA ASN A 134 -14.35 9.18 -9.05
C ASN A 134 -13.32 8.06 -9.24
N TYR A 135 -13.35 7.02 -8.39
CA TYR A 135 -12.47 5.86 -8.55
C TYR A 135 -13.08 4.76 -9.43
N GLY A 136 -14.42 4.67 -9.49
CA GLY A 136 -15.10 3.67 -10.31
C GLY A 136 -16.08 2.79 -9.54
N THR A 137 -16.66 1.85 -10.26
CA THR A 137 -17.69 0.93 -9.77
C THR A 137 -17.09 -0.26 -9.01
N MET A 138 -17.93 -0.97 -8.24
CA MET A 138 -17.57 -2.25 -7.64
C MET A 138 -17.16 -3.31 -8.67
N ALA A 139 -17.74 -3.29 -9.86
CA ALA A 139 -17.37 -4.23 -10.93
C ALA A 139 -15.96 -3.98 -11.45
N GLU A 140 -15.57 -2.72 -11.62
CA GLU A 140 -14.23 -2.33 -12.05
C GLU A 140 -13.18 -2.63 -10.99
N LEU A 141 -13.48 -2.37 -9.73
CA LEU A 141 -12.58 -2.72 -8.62
C LEU A 141 -12.38 -4.25 -8.52
N ARG A 142 -13.47 -5.03 -8.67
CA ARG A 142 -13.38 -6.50 -8.69
C ARG A 142 -12.49 -6.98 -9.84
N GLU A 143 -12.72 -6.46 -11.06
CA GLU A 143 -11.93 -6.82 -12.23
C GLU A 143 -10.44 -6.50 -12.06
N LEU A 144 -10.11 -5.38 -11.38
CA LEU A 144 -8.75 -5.02 -11.03
C LEU A 144 -8.15 -6.03 -10.05
N VAL A 145 -8.84 -6.35 -8.95
CA VAL A 145 -8.38 -7.31 -7.94
C VAL A 145 -8.20 -8.70 -8.57
N ASP A 146 -9.19 -9.20 -9.30
CA ASP A 146 -9.12 -10.51 -9.98
C ASP A 146 -7.95 -10.58 -10.97
N THR A 147 -7.66 -9.46 -11.68
CA THR A 147 -6.53 -9.37 -12.62
C THR A 147 -5.18 -9.45 -11.89
N LEU A 148 -5.03 -8.72 -10.78
CA LEU A 148 -3.82 -8.76 -9.95
C LEU A 148 -3.62 -10.15 -9.34
N HIS A 149 -4.66 -10.74 -8.78
CA HIS A 149 -4.64 -12.11 -8.24
C HIS A 149 -4.25 -13.16 -9.32
N ALA A 150 -4.79 -13.03 -10.53
CA ALA A 150 -4.41 -13.92 -11.65
C ALA A 150 -2.93 -13.79 -12.03
N GLN A 151 -2.30 -12.64 -11.77
CA GLN A 151 -0.87 -12.40 -11.94
C GLN A 151 -0.02 -12.83 -10.73
N GLY A 152 -0.64 -13.34 -9.66
CA GLY A 152 0.02 -13.72 -8.41
C GLY A 152 0.33 -12.54 -7.49
N ILE A 153 -0.25 -11.37 -7.76
CA ILE A 153 -0.05 -10.13 -7.01
C ILE A 153 -1.17 -9.98 -5.99
N ARG A 154 -0.81 -9.72 -4.73
CA ARG A 154 -1.73 -9.45 -3.63
C ARG A 154 -2.21 -8.01 -3.66
N VAL A 155 -3.36 -7.77 -3.03
CA VAL A 155 -3.95 -6.44 -2.98
C VAL A 155 -4.10 -5.99 -1.53
N MET A 156 -3.58 -4.81 -1.23
CA MET A 156 -3.77 -4.12 0.04
C MET A 156 -4.56 -2.83 -0.14
N LEU A 157 -5.34 -2.47 0.86
CA LEU A 157 -6.00 -1.17 0.98
C LEU A 157 -5.50 -0.44 2.23
N GLY A 158 -5.84 0.83 2.36
CA GLY A 158 -5.73 1.53 3.64
C GLY A 158 -6.87 1.14 4.59
N ALA A 159 -6.63 1.29 5.88
CA ALA A 159 -7.66 1.18 6.91
C ALA A 159 -7.40 2.18 8.03
N ASN A 160 -8.36 3.06 8.27
CA ASN A 160 -8.36 4.02 9.36
C ASN A 160 -9.48 3.69 10.34
N LEU A 161 -9.13 3.42 11.60
CA LEU A 161 -10.09 3.23 12.70
C LEU A 161 -10.18 4.44 13.64
N ASN A 162 -9.33 5.46 13.45
CA ASN A 162 -9.29 6.62 14.32
C ASN A 162 -10.42 7.60 13.98
N ASP A 163 -10.55 7.95 12.70
CA ASP A 163 -11.41 9.05 12.29
C ASP A 163 -12.21 8.74 11.02
N PRO A 164 -13.44 9.29 10.91
CA PRO A 164 -14.12 9.44 9.64
C PRO A 164 -13.65 10.72 8.95
N GLY A 165 -14.06 10.91 7.69
CA GLY A 165 -13.85 12.18 7.02
C GLY A 165 -14.51 13.38 7.70
N TYR A 166 -14.07 14.56 7.35
CA TYR A 166 -14.65 15.82 7.84
C TYR A 166 -16.13 15.96 7.46
N PRO A 167 -16.97 16.56 8.32
CA PRO A 167 -18.25 17.06 7.87
C PRO A 167 -18.03 18.28 6.97
N THR A 168 -18.66 18.31 5.79
CA THR A 168 -18.56 19.44 4.87
C THR A 168 -19.92 20.07 4.57
N LEU A 169 -19.88 21.30 4.07
CA LEU A 169 -21.10 22.01 3.67
C LEU A 169 -21.87 21.30 2.58
N LEU A 170 -21.15 20.84 1.56
CA LEU A 170 -21.77 20.16 0.43
C LEU A 170 -22.46 18.88 0.90
N ASP A 171 -21.80 18.10 1.76
CA ASP A 171 -22.38 16.89 2.35
C ASP A 171 -23.62 17.21 3.20
N ALA A 172 -23.58 18.30 3.98
CA ALA A 172 -24.72 18.74 4.77
C ALA A 172 -25.94 19.12 3.90
N VAL A 173 -25.70 19.79 2.79
CA VAL A 173 -26.75 20.16 1.82
C VAL A 173 -27.31 18.92 1.14
N GLN A 174 -26.46 18.07 0.59
CA GLN A 174 -26.86 16.89 -0.20
C GLN A 174 -27.58 15.84 0.65
N THR A 175 -27.19 15.68 1.91
CA THR A 175 -27.85 14.74 2.82
C THR A 175 -29.06 15.33 3.53
N GLY A 176 -29.32 16.63 3.39
CA GLY A 176 -30.37 17.33 4.12
C GLY A 176 -30.12 17.29 5.63
N PHE A 177 -28.87 17.33 6.05
CA PHE A 177 -28.51 17.35 7.47
C PHE A 177 -29.02 18.59 8.18
N ALA A 178 -28.89 19.74 7.52
CA ALA A 178 -29.42 21.01 8.03
C ALA A 178 -29.92 21.90 6.90
N GLU A 179 -30.85 22.81 7.24
CA GLU A 179 -31.29 23.86 6.32
C GLU A 179 -30.23 24.97 6.26
N THR A 180 -29.31 24.86 5.31
CA THR A 180 -28.22 25.83 5.13
C THR A 180 -28.67 27.09 4.41
N GLY A 181 -29.75 27.00 3.63
CA GLY A 181 -30.17 28.05 2.69
C GLY A 181 -29.28 28.20 1.45
N LEU A 182 -28.29 27.30 1.27
CA LEU A 182 -27.40 27.26 0.13
C LEU A 182 -27.87 26.20 -0.87
N SER A 183 -27.67 26.47 -2.15
CA SER A 183 -27.69 25.46 -3.20
C SER A 183 -26.42 24.58 -3.13
N GLU A 184 -26.44 23.41 -3.76
CA GLU A 184 -25.27 22.56 -3.86
C GLU A 184 -24.09 23.27 -4.56
N GLU A 185 -24.36 24.05 -5.61
CA GLU A 185 -23.33 24.82 -6.31
C GLU A 185 -22.69 25.88 -5.40
N GLU A 186 -23.49 26.60 -4.60
CA GLU A 186 -22.96 27.55 -3.63
C GLU A 186 -22.14 26.85 -2.56
N ALA A 187 -22.62 25.73 -2.03
CA ALA A 187 -21.89 24.94 -1.03
C ALA A 187 -20.56 24.38 -1.57
N ALA A 188 -20.55 23.91 -2.83
CA ALA A 188 -19.35 23.39 -3.48
C ALA A 188 -18.28 24.47 -3.72
N ARG A 189 -18.69 25.73 -3.97
CA ARG A 189 -17.77 26.84 -4.26
C ARG A 189 -17.31 27.62 -3.05
N HIS A 190 -17.77 27.28 -1.88
CA HIS A 190 -17.53 28.08 -0.69
C HIS A 190 -16.09 27.91 -0.18
N ILE A 191 -15.21 28.86 -0.48
CA ILE A 191 -13.76 28.83 -0.22
C ILE A 191 -13.40 29.48 1.14
N ARG A 192 -14.36 30.10 1.85
CA ARG A 192 -14.04 30.89 3.04
C ARG A 192 -14.49 30.26 4.33
N GLU A 193 -13.56 30.29 5.28
CA GLU A 193 -13.75 30.01 6.70
C GLU A 193 -14.23 28.60 7.03
N TRP A 194 -13.27 27.70 7.05
CA TRP A 194 -13.45 26.49 7.78
C TRP A 194 -13.34 26.79 9.28
N SER A 195 -14.44 26.83 9.98
CA SER A 195 -14.55 26.59 11.40
C SER A 195 -15.93 26.02 11.64
N TYR A 196 -15.97 24.92 12.35
CA TYR A 196 -17.21 24.25 12.75
C TYR A 196 -18.21 25.22 13.40
N ASP A 197 -17.72 26.28 14.09
CA ASP A 197 -18.53 27.23 14.82
C ASP A 197 -18.87 28.51 14.05
N LYS A 198 -18.03 28.96 13.14
CA LYS A 198 -18.16 30.32 12.57
C LYS A 198 -19.07 30.39 11.37
N PHE A 199 -19.20 29.31 10.63
CA PHE A 199 -19.82 29.35 9.31
C PHE A 199 -21.32 29.66 9.34
N TYR A 200 -22.03 29.19 10.36
CA TYR A 200 -23.47 29.33 10.47
C TYR A 200 -23.96 30.14 11.67
N GLY A 201 -23.09 30.79 12.39
CA GLY A 201 -23.48 31.54 13.59
C GLY A 201 -24.26 30.67 14.58
N GLY A 202 -23.85 29.42 14.75
CA GLY A 202 -24.50 28.45 15.65
C GLY A 202 -25.74 27.75 15.08
N ARG A 203 -25.99 27.82 13.78
CA ARG A 203 -27.13 27.12 13.15
C ARG A 203 -26.85 25.66 12.80
N LEU A 204 -25.58 25.27 12.64
CA LEU A 204 -25.17 23.89 12.45
C LEU A 204 -24.41 23.41 13.68
N ASP A 205 -24.90 22.36 14.31
CA ASP A 205 -24.15 21.63 15.31
C ASP A 205 -23.53 20.39 14.63
N TRP A 206 -22.27 20.50 14.24
CA TRP A 206 -21.53 19.41 13.62
C TRP A 206 -21.37 18.18 14.52
N LYS A 207 -21.52 18.37 15.86
CA LYS A 207 -21.53 17.28 16.83
C LYS A 207 -22.65 16.28 16.59
N ASP A 208 -23.72 16.70 15.92
CA ASP A 208 -24.84 15.84 15.54
C ASP A 208 -24.64 15.17 14.16
N TRP A 209 -23.56 15.46 13.44
CA TRP A 209 -23.27 14.86 12.13
C TRP A 209 -23.16 13.34 12.23
N TYR A 210 -22.15 12.83 12.93
CA TYR A 210 -22.06 11.42 13.29
C TYR A 210 -22.92 11.09 14.53
N GLY A 211 -23.08 12.01 15.45
CA GLY A 211 -23.67 11.85 16.76
C GLY A 211 -22.60 11.75 17.85
N ARG A 212 -22.89 12.36 18.99
CA ARG A 212 -21.96 12.43 20.14
C ARG A 212 -21.62 11.07 20.74
N GLU A 213 -22.42 10.06 20.45
CA GLU A 213 -22.19 8.68 20.83
C GLU A 213 -21.19 7.97 19.92
N TRP A 214 -20.91 8.52 18.72
CA TRP A 214 -19.98 7.96 17.74
C TRP A 214 -18.60 8.56 17.83
N VAL A 215 -18.52 9.88 17.93
CA VAL A 215 -17.27 10.63 17.79
C VAL A 215 -17.07 11.68 18.87
N ARG A 216 -15.82 12.07 19.07
CA ARG A 216 -15.40 13.32 19.70
C ARG A 216 -15.20 14.36 18.59
N MET A 217 -15.47 15.62 18.91
CA MET A 217 -15.26 16.74 17.99
C MET A 217 -14.16 17.65 18.53
N PRO A 218 -13.37 18.29 17.66
CA PRO A 218 -12.22 19.12 18.08
C PRO A 218 -12.54 20.26 19.04
N ASP A 219 -13.78 20.77 19.03
CA ASP A 219 -14.21 21.89 19.88
C ASP A 219 -14.75 21.47 21.27
N GLU A 220 -14.68 20.19 21.62
CA GLU A 220 -15.21 19.68 22.88
C GLU A 220 -14.22 19.72 24.05
N GLY A 221 -12.97 20.21 23.83
CA GLY A 221 -11.98 20.38 24.89
C GLY A 221 -11.37 19.08 25.40
N TRP A 222 -11.17 18.13 24.52
CA TRP A 222 -10.55 16.84 24.79
C TRP A 222 -9.08 16.96 25.19
N ASN A 223 -8.54 15.88 25.76
CA ASN A 223 -7.14 15.81 26.14
C ASN A 223 -6.23 15.56 24.91
N GLU A 224 -5.91 16.62 24.19
CA GLU A 224 -5.04 16.58 23.01
C GLU A 224 -3.62 16.03 23.29
N SER A 225 -3.27 15.81 24.56
CA SER A 225 -1.99 15.17 24.93
C SER A 225 -2.10 13.65 25.11
N ASP A 226 -3.31 13.09 25.07
CA ASP A 226 -3.53 11.66 25.08
C ASP A 226 -3.81 11.19 23.64
N PRO A 227 -2.92 10.41 23.01
CA PRO A 227 -3.12 9.93 21.64
C PRO A 227 -4.46 9.23 21.42
N LEU A 228 -5.00 8.56 22.45
CA LEU A 228 -6.26 7.82 22.38
C LEU A 228 -7.53 8.71 22.48
N GLU A 229 -7.36 10.01 22.70
CA GLU A 229 -8.46 10.97 22.81
C GLU A 229 -8.25 12.21 21.92
N ALA A 230 -7.10 12.32 21.26
CA ALA A 230 -6.76 13.45 20.41
C ALA A 230 -7.54 13.43 19.09
N THR A 231 -8.11 14.59 18.73
CA THR A 231 -8.75 14.79 17.43
C THR A 231 -7.70 15.26 16.41
N LEU A 232 -7.16 14.34 15.63
CA LEU A 232 -6.06 14.64 14.72
C LEU A 232 -6.51 15.53 13.56
N PHE A 233 -5.70 16.52 13.23
CA PHE A 233 -5.93 17.44 12.10
C PHE A 233 -7.31 18.13 12.11
N GLY A 234 -7.99 18.15 13.26
CA GLY A 234 -9.35 18.67 13.38
C GLY A 234 -10.45 17.77 12.80
N MET A 235 -10.16 16.50 12.54
CA MET A 235 -11.17 15.50 12.18
C MET A 235 -11.93 15.01 13.41
N PRO A 236 -13.20 14.56 13.26
CA PRO A 236 -13.87 13.83 14.33
C PRO A 236 -13.11 12.56 14.67
N ASP A 237 -12.99 12.22 15.96
CA ASP A 237 -12.34 11.01 16.44
C ASP A 237 -13.38 9.98 16.90
N PHE A 238 -13.31 8.73 16.40
CA PHE A 238 -14.22 7.67 16.82
C PHE A 238 -14.01 7.31 18.31
N LYS A 239 -15.10 7.17 19.05
CA LYS A 239 -15.08 6.70 20.44
C LYS A 239 -14.75 5.22 20.53
N ASP A 240 -13.50 4.89 20.33
CA ASP A 240 -13.00 3.52 20.29
C ASP A 240 -13.04 2.83 21.68
N GLU A 241 -13.12 3.59 22.79
CA GLU A 241 -13.34 3.08 24.15
C GLU A 241 -14.77 2.60 24.37
N SER A 242 -15.73 3.02 23.53
CA SER A 242 -17.15 2.74 23.78
C SER A 242 -17.56 1.36 23.24
N ASP A 243 -18.13 0.54 24.14
CA ASP A 243 -18.85 -0.69 23.76
C ASP A 243 -20.38 -0.48 23.78
N THR A 244 -20.86 0.74 24.01
CA THR A 244 -22.27 1.06 24.04
C THR A 244 -22.89 0.95 22.66
N PRO A 245 -23.99 0.21 22.49
CA PRO A 245 -24.69 0.15 21.21
C PRO A 245 -25.23 1.50 20.76
N VAL A 246 -25.00 1.81 19.49
CA VAL A 246 -25.42 3.06 18.85
C VAL A 246 -26.31 2.78 17.64
N ARG A 247 -27.00 3.82 17.16
CA ARG A 247 -27.69 3.78 15.87
C ARG A 247 -26.77 4.33 14.79
N ILE A 248 -26.89 3.81 13.59
CA ILE A 248 -26.19 4.35 12.41
C ILE A 248 -26.49 5.85 12.28
N PRO A 249 -25.49 6.70 11.99
CA PRO A 249 -25.66 8.14 11.85
C PRO A 249 -26.80 8.52 10.91
N GLY A 250 -27.56 9.54 11.33
CA GLY A 250 -28.79 9.93 10.62
C GLY A 250 -28.54 10.42 9.20
N PHE A 251 -27.39 11.06 8.95
CA PHE A 251 -27.02 11.52 7.61
C PHE A 251 -26.75 10.33 6.66
N LEU A 252 -26.09 9.25 7.10
CA LEU A 252 -25.88 8.05 6.29
C LEU A 252 -27.20 7.38 5.90
N LYS A 253 -28.13 7.26 6.83
CA LYS A 253 -29.47 6.70 6.54
C LYS A 253 -30.23 7.54 5.52
N ARG A 254 -30.17 8.87 5.62
CA ARG A 254 -30.79 9.78 4.64
C ARG A 254 -30.10 9.66 3.28
N LYS A 255 -28.76 9.67 3.25
CA LYS A 255 -27.95 9.47 2.06
C LYS A 255 -28.38 8.18 1.34
N TRP A 256 -28.32 7.04 2.00
CA TRP A 256 -28.69 5.74 1.39
C TRP A 256 -30.13 5.69 0.91
N LYS A 257 -31.05 6.34 1.62
CA LYS A 257 -32.44 6.45 1.20
C LYS A 257 -32.59 7.31 -0.06
N ASN A 258 -31.88 8.42 -0.14
CA ASN A 258 -31.92 9.34 -1.29
C ASN A 258 -31.30 8.71 -2.53
N GLU A 259 -30.19 8.00 -2.38
CA GLU A 259 -29.49 7.29 -3.45
C GLU A 259 -30.32 6.13 -4.02
N GLY A 260 -31.03 5.41 -3.16
CA GLY A 260 -31.87 4.27 -3.54
C GLY A 260 -31.09 3.22 -4.33
N HIS A 261 -31.68 2.75 -5.44
CA HIS A 261 -31.04 1.79 -6.35
C HIS A 261 -30.12 2.44 -7.41
N ALA A 262 -30.10 3.76 -7.51
CA ALA A 262 -29.27 4.44 -8.49
C ALA A 262 -27.76 4.24 -8.24
N ASN A 263 -27.38 3.98 -6.98
CA ASN A 263 -26.01 3.75 -6.58
C ASN A 263 -25.62 2.27 -6.46
N ASP A 264 -26.44 1.34 -6.87
CA ASP A 264 -26.18 -0.10 -6.72
C ASP A 264 -24.84 -0.54 -7.34
N ALA A 265 -24.38 0.12 -8.41
CA ALA A 265 -23.11 -0.18 -9.07
C ALA A 265 -21.88 0.11 -8.21
N TRP A 266 -21.98 1.02 -7.24
CA TRP A 266 -20.89 1.44 -6.36
C TRP A 266 -20.96 0.78 -4.99
N VAL A 267 -22.13 0.32 -4.56
CA VAL A 267 -22.32 -0.27 -3.23
C VAL A 267 -21.67 -1.64 -3.16
N ASN A 268 -20.81 -1.84 -2.16
CA ASN A 268 -20.29 -3.15 -1.83
C ASN A 268 -21.47 -4.09 -1.42
N PRO A 269 -21.71 -5.18 -2.14
CA PRO A 269 -22.87 -6.07 -1.89
C PRO A 269 -22.86 -6.66 -0.47
N THR A 270 -21.70 -6.99 0.07
CA THR A 270 -21.55 -7.49 1.43
C THR A 270 -21.88 -6.41 2.45
N SER A 271 -21.42 -5.18 2.24
CA SER A 271 -21.71 -4.04 3.13
C SER A 271 -23.17 -3.58 3.08
N ARG A 272 -23.87 -3.80 1.95
CA ARG A 272 -25.30 -3.46 1.84
C ARG A 272 -26.13 -4.07 2.97
N ARG A 273 -25.83 -5.30 3.38
CA ARG A 273 -26.49 -6.01 4.48
C ARG A 273 -26.26 -5.36 5.85
N LEU A 274 -25.27 -4.49 5.94
CA LEU A 274 -24.84 -3.81 7.15
C LEU A 274 -25.40 -2.40 7.29
N ARG A 275 -26.17 -1.92 6.31
CA ARG A 275 -26.82 -0.59 6.32
C ARG A 275 -28.10 -0.55 7.19
N THR A 276 -28.14 -1.34 8.26
CA THR A 276 -29.28 -1.41 9.19
C THR A 276 -28.80 -1.31 10.64
N ASP A 277 -29.61 -0.70 11.50
CA ASP A 277 -29.29 -0.63 12.93
C ASP A 277 -29.14 -2.02 13.54
N ARG A 278 -28.09 -2.18 14.31
CA ARG A 278 -27.75 -3.38 15.07
C ARG A 278 -27.39 -2.97 16.50
N PRO A 279 -27.40 -3.88 17.46
CA PRO A 279 -26.94 -3.59 18.81
C PRO A 279 -25.40 -3.56 18.88
N TRP A 280 -24.78 -2.67 18.09
CA TRP A 280 -23.34 -2.55 17.91
C TRP A 280 -22.82 -1.20 18.38
N SER A 281 -21.61 -1.18 18.93
CA SER A 281 -20.84 0.02 19.21
C SER A 281 -20.29 0.64 17.91
N PRO A 282 -19.80 1.89 17.92
CA PRO A 282 -19.18 2.52 16.76
C PRO A 282 -18.13 1.63 16.09
N MET A 283 -17.19 1.11 16.87
CA MET A 283 -16.09 0.30 16.35
C MET A 283 -16.53 -1.05 15.78
N GLN A 284 -17.62 -1.63 16.27
CA GLN A 284 -18.19 -2.84 15.69
C GLN A 284 -18.79 -2.58 14.30
N TYR A 285 -19.40 -1.41 14.09
CA TYR A 285 -19.86 -1.01 12.75
C TYR A 285 -18.70 -0.76 11.80
N VAL A 286 -17.71 0.03 12.21
CA VAL A 286 -16.54 0.37 11.37
C VAL A 286 -15.77 -0.90 11.01
N THR A 287 -15.49 -1.78 11.99
CA THR A 287 -14.85 -3.08 11.75
C THR A 287 -15.63 -3.93 10.73
N ALA A 288 -16.96 -4.00 10.88
CA ALA A 288 -17.79 -4.78 9.99
C ALA A 288 -17.84 -4.19 8.56
N TRP A 289 -17.89 -2.86 8.43
CA TRP A 289 -17.87 -2.20 7.13
C TRP A 289 -16.54 -2.39 6.41
N ILE A 290 -15.42 -2.25 7.14
CA ILE A 290 -14.07 -2.42 6.56
C ILE A 290 -13.81 -3.90 6.21
N SER A 291 -14.10 -4.85 7.10
CA SER A 291 -13.89 -6.27 6.82
C SER A 291 -14.80 -6.82 5.70
N ALA A 292 -15.92 -6.14 5.40
CA ALA A 292 -16.78 -6.51 4.28
C ALA A 292 -16.10 -6.36 2.90
N TRP A 293 -15.06 -5.51 2.78
CA TRP A 293 -14.27 -5.41 1.54
C TRP A 293 -13.38 -6.63 1.34
N VAL A 294 -12.86 -7.17 2.43
CA VAL A 294 -12.11 -8.43 2.40
C VAL A 294 -13.03 -9.59 1.99
N GLU A 295 -14.23 -9.69 2.59
CA GLU A 295 -15.20 -10.74 2.25
C GLU A 295 -15.70 -10.65 0.81
N GLU A 296 -15.82 -9.44 0.26
CA GLU A 296 -16.37 -9.22 -1.08
C GLU A 296 -15.36 -9.41 -2.19
N LEU A 297 -14.10 -9.03 -1.97
CA LEU A 297 -13.08 -8.91 -3.01
C LEU A 297 -11.86 -9.82 -2.80
N GLY A 298 -11.68 -10.40 -1.60
CA GLY A 298 -10.46 -11.17 -1.30
C GLY A 298 -9.23 -10.30 -1.08
N ILE A 299 -9.42 -9.08 -0.54
CA ILE A 299 -8.29 -8.20 -0.17
C ILE A 299 -7.37 -8.93 0.81
N ASP A 300 -6.06 -8.86 0.57
CA ASP A 300 -5.06 -9.67 1.27
C ASP A 300 -4.45 -8.98 2.48
N GLY A 301 -4.57 -7.67 2.58
CA GLY A 301 -4.01 -6.94 3.72
C GLY A 301 -4.43 -5.48 3.80
N PHE A 302 -4.11 -4.87 4.95
CA PHE A 302 -4.28 -3.44 5.19
C PHE A 302 -2.99 -2.77 5.65
N ARG A 303 -2.79 -1.55 5.17
CA ARG A 303 -1.95 -0.57 5.85
C ARG A 303 -2.87 0.25 6.76
N CYS A 304 -2.63 0.17 8.06
CA CYS A 304 -3.43 0.81 9.09
C CYS A 304 -2.83 2.16 9.46
N ASP A 305 -3.64 3.21 9.38
CA ASP A 305 -3.20 4.58 9.63
C ASP A 305 -3.19 4.90 11.13
N ILE A 306 -2.22 5.73 11.56
CA ILE A 306 -2.14 6.32 12.90
C ILE A 306 -2.51 5.33 14.04
N VAL A 307 -1.87 4.16 14.02
CA VAL A 307 -2.27 3.03 14.86
C VAL A 307 -2.14 3.29 16.36
N GLU A 308 -1.33 4.26 16.77
CA GLU A 308 -1.14 4.66 18.17
C GLU A 308 -2.35 5.42 18.75
N ASN A 309 -3.20 5.97 17.90
CA ASN A 309 -4.39 6.72 18.29
C ASN A 309 -5.64 5.84 18.50
N VAL A 310 -5.50 4.53 18.32
CA VAL A 310 -6.59 3.56 18.50
C VAL A 310 -6.14 2.45 19.43
N ARG A 311 -6.99 2.06 20.36
CA ARG A 311 -6.70 0.96 21.30
C ARG A 311 -6.38 -0.33 20.57
N THR A 312 -5.29 -0.99 20.93
CA THR A 312 -4.82 -2.24 20.29
C THR A 312 -5.89 -3.33 20.26
N ALA A 313 -6.80 -3.33 21.22
CA ALA A 313 -7.95 -4.25 21.23
C ALA A 313 -8.88 -4.08 20.01
N ARG A 314 -9.00 -2.86 19.43
CA ARG A 314 -9.81 -2.60 18.23
C ARG A 314 -9.12 -3.09 16.97
N TRP A 315 -7.80 -2.90 16.90
CA TRP A 315 -6.99 -3.48 15.84
C TRP A 315 -7.07 -5.00 15.83
N LYS A 316 -7.00 -5.63 17.00
CA LYS A 316 -7.19 -7.08 17.13
C LYS A 316 -8.54 -7.55 16.62
N GLN A 317 -9.62 -6.83 16.97
CA GLN A 317 -10.96 -7.11 16.45
C GLN A 317 -11.02 -7.01 14.92
N LEU A 318 -10.37 -6.01 14.34
CA LEU A 318 -10.28 -5.87 12.87
C LEU A 318 -9.50 -7.03 12.26
N ALA A 319 -8.32 -7.38 12.80
CA ALA A 319 -7.50 -8.49 12.31
C ALA A 319 -8.28 -9.81 12.28
N GLU A 320 -8.94 -10.16 13.40
CA GLU A 320 -9.76 -11.37 13.50
C GLU A 320 -10.94 -11.36 12.52
N ALA A 321 -11.59 -10.21 12.33
CA ALA A 321 -12.68 -10.06 11.39
C ALA A 321 -12.23 -10.23 9.94
N CYS A 322 -11.05 -9.68 9.59
CA CYS A 322 -10.47 -9.76 8.25
C CYS A 322 -9.96 -11.18 7.93
N ASP A 323 -9.29 -11.85 8.87
CA ASP A 323 -8.90 -13.26 8.70
C ASP A 323 -10.14 -14.12 8.39
N ALA A 324 -11.20 -13.99 9.20
CA ALA A 324 -12.44 -14.72 8.98
C ALA A 324 -13.14 -14.33 7.67
N ALA A 325 -13.06 -13.07 7.24
CA ALA A 325 -13.62 -12.59 5.98
C ALA A 325 -12.87 -13.17 4.76
N LEU A 326 -11.53 -13.19 4.83
CA LEU A 326 -10.68 -13.77 3.78
C LEU A 326 -10.92 -15.28 3.63
N ASP A 327 -11.06 -16.00 4.74
CA ASP A 327 -11.41 -17.43 4.72
C ASP A 327 -12.78 -17.67 4.06
N ARG A 328 -13.77 -16.81 4.35
CA ARG A 328 -15.09 -16.90 3.69
C ARG A 328 -15.00 -16.62 2.20
N TRP A 329 -14.24 -15.61 1.79
CA TRP A 329 -14.03 -15.29 0.38
C TRP A 329 -13.36 -16.48 -0.34
N ARG A 330 -12.29 -17.03 0.21
CA ARG A 330 -11.57 -18.19 -0.36
C ARG A 330 -12.50 -19.41 -0.51
N ALA A 331 -13.32 -19.68 0.50
CA ALA A 331 -14.29 -20.77 0.46
C ALA A 331 -15.39 -20.56 -0.61
N ALA A 332 -15.79 -19.31 -0.84
CA ALA A 332 -16.82 -18.95 -1.83
C ALA A 332 -16.30 -18.93 -3.28
N HIS A 333 -14.97 -18.76 -3.48
CA HIS A 333 -14.33 -18.59 -4.79
C HIS A 333 -13.30 -19.70 -5.12
N PRO A 334 -13.64 -21.01 -5.04
CA PRO A 334 -12.67 -22.10 -5.21
C PRO A 334 -12.02 -22.16 -6.60
N GLY A 335 -12.58 -21.46 -7.58
CA GLY A 335 -12.05 -21.33 -8.95
C GLY A 335 -11.00 -20.23 -9.11
N ASP A 336 -10.91 -19.29 -8.17
CA ASP A 336 -9.93 -18.23 -8.21
C ASP A 336 -8.56 -18.74 -7.77
N PRO A 337 -7.44 -18.37 -8.46
CA PRO A 337 -6.10 -18.75 -8.04
C PRO A 337 -5.75 -18.33 -6.60
N ALA A 338 -6.17 -17.13 -6.19
CA ALA A 338 -5.90 -16.57 -4.86
C ALA A 338 -6.64 -17.32 -3.74
N SER A 339 -7.75 -18.02 -4.04
CA SER A 339 -8.44 -18.84 -3.05
C SER A 339 -7.61 -20.01 -2.52
N LYS A 340 -6.53 -20.36 -3.22
CA LYS A 340 -5.58 -21.44 -2.83
C LYS A 340 -4.41 -20.92 -2.00
N TRP A 341 -4.31 -19.62 -1.82
CA TRP A 341 -3.29 -19.02 -0.97
C TRP A 341 -3.58 -19.34 0.49
N THR A 342 -2.52 -19.51 1.27
CA THR A 342 -2.61 -19.97 2.67
C THR A 342 -2.08 -18.92 3.66
N ASP A 343 -1.57 -17.82 3.14
CA ASP A 343 -1.11 -16.68 3.94
C ASP A 343 -2.31 -16.07 4.68
N LYS A 344 -2.07 -15.63 5.91
CA LYS A 344 -3.04 -14.90 6.72
C LYS A 344 -3.25 -13.50 6.17
N PHE A 345 -4.32 -12.86 6.59
CA PHE A 345 -4.53 -11.44 6.33
C PHE A 345 -3.37 -10.62 6.90
N TYR A 346 -2.79 -9.76 6.08
CA TYR A 346 -1.60 -9.00 6.46
C TYR A 346 -1.97 -7.60 6.98
N MET A 347 -1.39 -7.19 8.11
CA MET A 347 -1.54 -5.82 8.62
C MET A 347 -0.17 -5.22 8.89
N THR A 348 0.04 -4.01 8.35
CA THR A 348 1.15 -3.13 8.71
C THR A 348 0.61 -1.85 9.32
N GLY A 349 1.24 -1.38 10.40
CA GLY A 349 0.84 -0.15 11.08
C GLY A 349 1.70 1.04 10.68
N ASP A 350 1.14 2.22 10.76
CA ASP A 350 1.84 3.49 10.56
C ASP A 350 1.60 4.42 11.74
N PHE A 351 2.67 4.93 12.32
CA PHE A 351 2.70 6.03 13.27
C PHE A 351 4.06 6.71 13.24
N ASP A 352 4.11 7.96 13.62
CA ASP A 352 5.31 8.77 13.53
C ASP A 352 6.49 8.17 14.31
N ASN A 353 7.65 8.15 13.65
CA ASN A 353 8.91 7.62 14.21
C ASN A 353 8.90 6.12 14.54
N ALA A 354 8.01 5.32 13.92
CA ALA A 354 8.12 3.88 14.00
C ALA A 354 9.42 3.36 13.35
N ASP A 355 9.98 2.32 13.93
CA ASP A 355 11.24 1.69 13.55
C ASP A 355 11.05 0.18 13.29
N ILE A 356 12.15 -0.56 13.18
CA ILE A 356 12.13 -2.01 12.97
C ILE A 356 11.97 -2.82 14.25
N ASP A 357 11.97 -2.19 15.42
CA ASP A 357 11.91 -2.87 16.69
C ASP A 357 10.59 -3.62 16.87
N TYR A 358 10.70 -4.83 17.43
CA TYR A 358 9.53 -5.64 17.74
C TYR A 358 8.64 -4.98 18.78
N LYS A 359 7.36 -4.86 18.47
CA LYS A 359 6.34 -4.23 19.32
C LYS A 359 5.28 -5.27 19.70
N PRO A 360 5.45 -5.95 20.86
CA PRO A 360 4.61 -7.08 21.22
C PRO A 360 3.13 -6.75 21.32
N GLU A 361 2.77 -5.55 21.77
CA GLU A 361 1.37 -5.10 21.87
C GLU A 361 0.67 -5.03 20.52
N TYR A 362 1.38 -4.62 19.45
CA TYR A 362 0.84 -4.60 18.10
C TYR A 362 0.89 -5.97 17.43
N ALA A 363 1.92 -6.77 17.69
CA ALA A 363 1.98 -8.15 17.22
C ALA A 363 0.82 -8.98 17.79
N ASP A 364 0.49 -8.81 19.08
CA ASP A 364 -0.66 -9.43 19.73
C ASP A 364 -2.00 -8.90 19.17
N ALA A 365 -2.00 -7.73 18.58
CA ALA A 365 -3.14 -7.13 17.89
C ALA A 365 -3.26 -7.55 16.40
N GLY A 366 -2.35 -8.41 15.90
CA GLY A 366 -2.40 -8.96 14.55
C GLY A 366 -1.55 -8.25 13.51
N PHE A 367 -0.71 -7.29 13.91
CA PHE A 367 0.25 -6.66 13.00
C PHE A 367 1.48 -7.55 12.78
N SER A 368 2.01 -7.52 11.58
CA SER A 368 3.26 -8.18 11.21
C SER A 368 4.42 -7.22 11.01
N SER A 369 4.16 -5.91 11.00
CA SER A 369 5.17 -4.87 10.81
C SER A 369 4.65 -3.49 11.22
N MET A 370 5.60 -2.55 11.39
CA MET A 370 5.34 -1.11 11.33
C MET A 370 6.13 -0.51 10.18
N VAL A 371 5.59 0.57 9.60
CA VAL A 371 6.28 1.33 8.56
C VAL A 371 7.53 1.95 9.15
N ASN A 372 8.70 1.63 8.61
CA ASN A 372 10.00 2.05 9.14
C ASN A 372 10.41 3.43 8.64
N PHE A 373 10.29 4.44 9.48
CA PHE A 373 10.67 5.82 9.16
C PHE A 373 12.18 6.05 9.10
N PHE A 374 12.98 5.17 9.72
CA PHE A 374 14.44 5.32 9.86
C PHE A 374 15.23 4.59 8.76
N PHE A 375 14.58 4.10 7.72
CA PHE A 375 15.31 3.53 6.58
C PHE A 375 16.21 4.60 5.93
N PRO A 376 17.49 4.28 5.56
CA PRO A 376 18.39 5.23 4.89
C PRO A 376 17.88 5.59 3.48
N LYS A 377 17.50 6.85 3.25
CA LYS A 377 16.77 7.30 2.05
C LYS A 377 17.63 8.02 1.02
N HIS A 378 18.95 8.17 1.25
CA HIS A 378 19.83 8.97 0.36
C HIS A 378 20.68 8.12 -0.59
N GLY A 379 20.51 6.79 -0.62
CA GLY A 379 21.29 5.90 -1.49
C GLY A 379 22.76 5.81 -1.09
N ASP A 380 23.08 5.96 0.20
CA ASP A 380 24.44 5.74 0.70
C ASP A 380 24.79 4.26 0.67
N LEU A 381 25.59 3.87 -0.33
CA LEU A 381 26.03 2.49 -0.51
C LEU A 381 27.27 2.11 0.35
N ASP A 382 27.96 3.06 0.94
CA ASP A 382 29.20 2.77 1.66
C ASP A 382 29.00 1.97 2.94
N ASN A 383 27.84 2.14 3.60
CA ASN A 383 27.54 1.48 4.87
C ASN A 383 26.25 0.65 4.86
N ILE A 384 25.54 0.59 3.76
CA ILE A 384 24.21 -0.03 3.70
C ILE A 384 24.20 -1.51 4.14
N VAL A 385 25.29 -2.23 3.93
CA VAL A 385 25.43 -3.65 4.31
C VAL A 385 25.25 -3.84 5.82
N TYR A 386 25.66 -2.89 6.64
CA TYR A 386 25.46 -2.98 8.11
C TYR A 386 24.00 -2.74 8.50
N THR A 387 23.30 -1.84 7.81
CA THR A 387 21.85 -1.66 7.98
C THR A 387 21.12 -2.94 7.61
N TRP A 388 21.46 -3.55 6.46
CA TRP A 388 20.89 -4.82 6.04
C TRP A 388 21.17 -5.95 7.04
N GLN A 389 22.34 -5.95 7.69
CA GLN A 389 22.64 -6.94 8.75
C GLN A 389 21.69 -6.77 9.94
N ALA A 390 21.48 -5.54 10.41
CA ALA A 390 20.57 -5.28 11.52
C ALA A 390 19.12 -5.73 11.19
N TYR A 391 18.67 -5.54 9.93
CA TYR A 391 17.33 -5.95 9.50
C TYR A 391 17.21 -7.48 9.42
N ALA A 392 18.24 -8.15 8.87
CA ALA A 392 18.26 -9.62 8.84
C ALA A 392 18.29 -10.22 10.25
N ASP A 393 19.00 -9.58 11.18
CA ASP A 393 19.07 -10.01 12.59
C ASP A 393 17.72 -9.79 13.30
N SER A 394 17.02 -8.69 13.01
CA SER A 394 15.67 -8.42 13.53
C SER A 394 14.67 -9.48 13.07
N ILE A 395 14.67 -9.83 11.78
CA ILE A 395 13.82 -10.90 11.22
C ILE A 395 14.17 -12.26 11.85
N ALA A 396 15.45 -12.56 12.04
CA ALA A 396 15.87 -13.83 12.65
C ALA A 396 15.44 -13.92 14.13
N ALA A 397 15.39 -12.80 14.85
CA ALA A 397 14.92 -12.74 16.23
C ALA A 397 13.39 -12.85 16.34
N HIS A 398 12.65 -12.28 15.39
CA HIS A 398 11.19 -12.24 15.36
C HIS A 398 10.67 -12.55 13.94
N PRO A 399 10.58 -13.84 13.54
CA PRO A 399 10.24 -14.21 12.15
C PRO A 399 8.88 -13.75 11.65
N ASP A 400 7.94 -13.47 12.55
CA ASP A 400 6.60 -12.96 12.24
C ASP A 400 6.51 -11.42 12.29
N TRP A 401 7.65 -10.73 12.50
CA TRP A 401 7.73 -9.26 12.53
C TRP A 401 8.78 -8.76 11.55
N HIS A 402 8.34 -7.96 10.58
CA HIS A 402 9.17 -7.62 9.43
C HIS A 402 9.51 -6.13 9.39
N PRO A 403 10.75 -5.72 9.10
CA PRO A 403 11.01 -4.36 8.66
C PRO A 403 10.16 -4.04 7.42
N PHE A 404 9.45 -2.93 7.44
CA PHE A 404 8.67 -2.43 6.29
C PHE A 404 9.26 -1.09 5.86
N SER A 405 10.16 -1.12 4.88
CA SER A 405 10.99 0.01 4.50
C SER A 405 10.50 0.70 3.23
N TYR A 406 10.70 2.02 3.15
CA TYR A 406 10.33 2.84 2.00
C TYR A 406 11.37 3.95 1.75
N LEU A 407 11.36 4.54 0.54
CA LEU A 407 12.15 5.72 0.17
C LEU A 407 11.31 6.99 0.33
N ASN A 408 10.14 7.00 -0.30
CA ASN A 408 9.15 8.07 -0.23
C ASN A 408 7.78 7.49 0.11
N ASN A 409 6.90 8.34 0.64
CA ASN A 409 5.50 8.03 0.83
C ASN A 409 4.63 9.26 0.54
N SER A 410 3.35 9.22 0.88
CA SER A 410 2.41 10.32 0.63
C SER A 410 2.59 11.54 1.55
N TYR A 411 3.43 11.44 2.59
CA TYR A 411 3.70 12.50 3.56
C TYR A 411 5.16 12.91 3.60
N HIS A 412 6.09 12.03 3.18
CA HIS A 412 7.52 12.25 3.25
C HIS A 412 8.17 11.93 1.91
N ARG A 413 8.95 12.86 1.41
CA ARG A 413 9.80 12.67 0.24
C ARG A 413 11.24 13.02 0.60
N ASP A 414 11.87 12.11 1.29
CA ASP A 414 13.23 12.27 1.83
C ASP A 414 14.30 11.67 0.92
N ALA A 415 13.90 10.87 -0.07
CA ALA A 415 14.86 10.27 -1.00
C ALA A 415 15.53 11.32 -1.88
N ASP A 416 16.84 11.16 -2.07
CA ASP A 416 17.61 12.02 -2.96
C ASP A 416 17.20 11.76 -4.42
N SER A 417 16.40 12.65 -4.99
CA SER A 417 15.92 12.55 -6.37
C SER A 417 17.05 12.54 -7.42
N THR A 418 18.24 12.99 -7.07
CA THR A 418 19.41 12.96 -7.95
C THR A 418 20.16 11.61 -7.87
N ASN A 419 19.82 10.76 -6.91
CA ASN A 419 20.48 9.47 -6.64
C ASN A 419 19.49 8.29 -6.54
N MET A 420 18.33 8.38 -7.21
CA MET A 420 17.27 7.37 -7.10
C MET A 420 17.72 5.96 -7.50
N ALA A 421 18.71 5.83 -8.38
CA ALA A 421 19.25 4.51 -8.74
C ALA A 421 19.92 3.82 -7.54
N ASP A 422 20.77 4.53 -6.78
CA ASP A 422 21.39 3.96 -5.58
C ASP A 422 20.34 3.77 -4.46
N CYS A 423 19.34 4.65 -4.35
CA CYS A 423 18.21 4.47 -3.46
C CYS A 423 17.44 3.18 -3.77
N GLY A 424 17.22 2.86 -5.06
CA GLY A 424 16.63 1.60 -5.50
C GLY A 424 17.46 0.37 -5.08
N ILE A 425 18.78 0.44 -5.17
CA ILE A 425 19.70 -0.62 -4.68
C ILE A 425 19.53 -0.81 -3.17
N THR A 426 19.58 0.29 -2.40
CA THR A 426 19.50 0.20 -0.94
C THR A 426 18.18 -0.42 -0.48
N LEU A 427 17.06 -0.06 -1.12
CA LEU A 427 15.73 -0.53 -0.77
C LEU A 427 15.47 -1.97 -1.23
N LEU A 428 15.61 -2.23 -2.54
CA LEU A 428 15.19 -3.50 -3.14
C LEU A 428 16.12 -4.67 -2.82
N LEU A 429 17.32 -4.42 -2.31
CA LEU A 429 18.21 -5.47 -1.80
C LEU A 429 18.20 -5.55 -0.26
N SER A 430 17.36 -4.79 0.41
CA SER A 430 17.18 -4.86 1.87
C SER A 430 16.42 -6.12 2.30
N PRO A 431 16.73 -6.73 3.47
CA PRO A 431 15.81 -7.66 4.13
C PRO A 431 14.53 -6.96 4.60
N GLY A 432 13.45 -7.71 4.70
CA GLY A 432 12.14 -7.17 5.07
C GLY A 432 11.32 -6.75 3.86
N VAL A 433 10.17 -6.15 4.10
CA VAL A 433 9.28 -5.62 3.05
C VAL A 433 9.88 -4.36 2.46
N ALA A 434 9.83 -4.23 1.13
CA ALA A 434 10.31 -3.06 0.40
C ALA A 434 9.13 -2.37 -0.31
N GLN A 435 8.83 -1.11 0.07
CA GLN A 435 7.77 -0.33 -0.55
C GLN A 435 8.33 0.65 -1.57
N ILE A 436 7.86 0.58 -2.80
CA ILE A 436 8.03 1.59 -3.84
C ILE A 436 6.79 2.51 -3.79
N PHE A 437 6.98 3.80 -3.61
CA PHE A 437 5.92 4.79 -3.79
C PHE A 437 5.83 5.16 -5.28
N TYR A 438 4.62 5.17 -5.84
CA TYR A 438 4.43 5.41 -7.27
C TYR A 438 5.25 6.59 -7.78
N GLY A 439 6.04 6.34 -8.80
CA GLY A 439 6.92 7.33 -9.41
C GLY A 439 8.36 7.38 -8.87
N ASP A 440 8.71 6.65 -7.81
CA ASP A 440 10.12 6.49 -7.40
C ASP A 440 10.94 5.83 -8.50
N GLU A 441 10.35 4.82 -9.15
CA GLU A 441 10.94 4.06 -10.25
C GLU A 441 10.98 4.78 -11.60
N SER A 442 10.23 5.88 -11.72
CA SER A 442 10.07 6.61 -12.99
C SER A 442 10.69 8.01 -12.98
N GLY A 443 11.26 8.42 -11.84
CA GLY A 443 11.80 9.76 -11.67
C GLY A 443 10.72 10.85 -11.62
N ARG A 444 9.54 10.53 -11.10
CA ARG A 444 8.44 11.48 -10.93
C ARG A 444 8.87 12.67 -10.05
N GLY A 445 8.67 13.87 -10.57
CA GLY A 445 8.95 15.12 -9.86
C GLY A 445 7.92 15.44 -8.78
N LEU A 446 8.24 16.40 -7.93
CA LEU A 446 7.24 17.06 -7.09
C LEU A 446 6.27 17.83 -7.97
N SER A 447 5.00 17.95 -7.58
CA SER A 447 4.14 18.99 -8.13
C SER A 447 4.80 20.33 -7.87
N ASP A 448 4.58 21.28 -8.77
CA ASP A 448 5.35 22.52 -8.78
C ASP A 448 5.30 23.22 -7.41
N ALA A 449 6.40 23.10 -6.68
CA ALA A 449 6.60 23.71 -5.36
C ALA A 449 6.46 25.26 -5.37
N ARG A 450 6.30 25.88 -6.55
CA ARG A 450 6.02 27.32 -6.71
C ARG A 450 4.72 27.74 -6.03
N PHE A 451 3.81 26.80 -5.74
CA PHE A 451 2.52 27.17 -5.19
C PHE A 451 2.49 27.36 -3.69
N ASN A 452 3.55 27.01 -2.97
CA ASN A 452 3.56 27.13 -1.51
C ASN A 452 2.34 26.47 -0.83
N VAL A 453 1.78 25.45 -1.48
CA VAL A 453 0.81 24.53 -0.87
C VAL A 453 1.53 23.70 0.21
N ASP A 454 0.80 23.04 1.07
CA ASP A 454 1.44 22.16 2.05
C ASP A 454 2.32 21.11 1.34
N ALA A 455 3.32 20.60 2.07
CA ALA A 455 4.31 19.69 1.49
C ALA A 455 3.67 18.40 0.92
N ASP A 456 2.58 17.94 1.53
CA ASP A 456 1.90 16.71 1.13
C ASP A 456 1.35 16.80 -0.30
N GLN A 457 0.78 17.95 -0.69
CA GLN A 457 0.27 18.12 -2.05
C GLN A 457 1.39 18.05 -3.09
N ALA A 458 2.59 18.54 -2.74
CA ALA A 458 3.75 18.42 -3.60
C ALA A 458 4.19 16.95 -3.79
N PHE A 459 4.09 16.13 -2.74
CA PHE A 459 4.47 14.70 -2.79
C PHE A 459 3.46 13.86 -3.57
N ARG A 460 2.20 14.29 -3.64
CA ARG A 460 1.07 13.61 -4.28
C ARG A 460 0.83 14.08 -5.73
N SER A 461 1.89 14.45 -6.46
CA SER A 461 1.81 14.82 -7.89
C SER A 461 1.34 13.65 -8.76
N ASP A 462 0.81 13.95 -9.94
CA ASP A 462 0.39 12.94 -10.91
C ASP A 462 1.57 12.11 -11.41
N MET A 463 1.29 10.86 -11.78
CA MET A 463 2.30 9.96 -12.35
C MET A 463 2.82 10.50 -13.68
N ASN A 464 4.12 10.48 -13.88
CA ASN A 464 4.82 11.07 -15.02
C ASN A 464 4.90 10.14 -16.25
N TRP A 465 3.78 9.52 -16.66
CA TRP A 465 3.74 8.55 -17.76
C TRP A 465 4.40 9.04 -19.06
N GLN A 466 4.30 10.33 -19.35
CA GLN A 466 4.82 10.93 -20.58
C GLN A 466 6.31 11.30 -20.50
N THR A 467 6.85 11.38 -19.29
CA THR A 467 8.24 11.80 -19.03
C THR A 467 8.99 10.81 -18.15
N THR A 468 8.57 9.55 -18.19
CA THR A 468 9.19 8.45 -17.44
C THR A 468 10.69 8.34 -17.78
N ASP A 469 11.54 8.30 -16.76
CA ASP A 469 12.94 7.91 -16.92
C ASP A 469 13.01 6.40 -17.16
N SER A 470 13.12 6.01 -18.41
CA SER A 470 13.13 4.61 -18.82
C SER A 470 14.36 3.83 -18.31
N ALA A 471 15.48 4.50 -18.07
CA ALA A 471 16.67 3.85 -17.53
C ALA A 471 16.51 3.54 -16.05
N LEU A 472 15.90 4.46 -15.30
CA LEU A 472 15.57 4.27 -13.89
C LEU A 472 14.49 3.19 -13.74
N LEU A 473 13.44 3.22 -14.57
CA LEU A 473 12.39 2.22 -14.58
C LEU A 473 12.94 0.80 -14.83
N GLU A 474 13.81 0.63 -15.82
CA GLU A 474 14.48 -0.65 -16.10
C GLU A 474 15.38 -1.09 -14.93
N HIS A 475 16.05 -0.15 -14.27
CA HIS A 475 16.88 -0.42 -13.11
C HIS A 475 16.04 -0.97 -11.93
N PHE A 476 14.95 -0.27 -11.56
CA PHE A 476 14.03 -0.74 -10.53
C PHE A 476 13.39 -2.08 -10.89
N GLY A 477 12.94 -2.23 -12.13
CA GLY A 477 12.37 -3.49 -12.62
C GLY A 477 13.35 -4.65 -12.53
N ARG A 478 14.62 -4.43 -12.88
CA ARG A 478 15.66 -5.46 -12.74
C ARG A 478 15.89 -5.87 -11.29
N LEU A 479 15.99 -4.91 -10.39
CA LEU A 479 16.16 -5.18 -8.96
C LEU A 479 14.93 -5.88 -8.35
N GLY A 480 13.73 -5.43 -8.70
CA GLY A 480 12.49 -6.04 -8.20
C GLY A 480 12.30 -7.47 -8.69
N ARG A 481 12.58 -7.74 -9.98
CA ARG A 481 12.57 -9.11 -10.52
C ARG A 481 13.61 -9.99 -9.84
N LEU A 482 14.83 -9.49 -9.60
CA LEU A 482 15.85 -10.22 -8.84
C LEU A 482 15.36 -10.58 -7.44
N ARG A 483 14.75 -9.64 -6.75
CA ARG A 483 14.20 -9.88 -5.41
C ARG A 483 13.07 -10.92 -5.42
N ARG A 484 12.16 -10.86 -6.39
CA ARG A 484 11.08 -11.84 -6.57
C ARG A 484 11.60 -13.22 -6.93
N ASP A 485 12.53 -13.29 -7.89
CA ASP A 485 13.05 -14.55 -8.40
C ASP A 485 14.05 -15.22 -7.45
N HIS A 486 14.67 -14.42 -6.55
CA HIS A 486 15.61 -14.84 -5.50
C HIS A 486 15.13 -14.36 -4.11
N PRO A 487 14.06 -14.96 -3.54
CA PRO A 487 13.45 -14.48 -2.28
C PRO A 487 14.42 -14.42 -1.10
N VAL A 488 15.51 -15.17 -1.15
CA VAL A 488 16.59 -15.08 -0.16
C VAL A 488 17.13 -13.64 0.02
N ILE A 489 16.98 -12.78 -0.99
CA ILE A 489 17.35 -11.36 -0.91
C ILE A 489 16.53 -10.65 0.18
N GLY A 490 15.23 -10.89 0.26
CA GLY A 490 14.33 -10.29 1.23
C GLY A 490 14.20 -11.06 2.56
N THR A 491 14.31 -12.40 2.52
CA THR A 491 13.98 -13.27 3.66
C THR A 491 15.20 -13.97 4.29
N GLY A 492 16.38 -13.91 3.63
CA GLY A 492 17.54 -14.70 4.04
C GLY A 492 18.26 -14.14 5.26
N ARG A 493 18.91 -15.03 5.99
CA ARG A 493 19.93 -14.66 6.97
C ARG A 493 21.07 -13.93 6.26
N GLN A 494 21.74 -13.03 6.95
CA GLN A 494 22.89 -12.34 6.40
C GLN A 494 24.19 -12.66 7.16
N LYS A 495 25.27 -12.69 6.40
CA LYS A 495 26.64 -12.62 6.92
C LYS A 495 27.36 -11.47 6.20
N THR A 496 27.67 -10.43 6.96
CA THR A 496 28.50 -9.32 6.44
C THR A 496 29.93 -9.80 6.24
N ILE A 497 30.48 -9.58 5.03
CA ILE A 497 31.85 -9.96 4.63
C ILE A 497 32.79 -8.74 4.78
N ASP A 498 32.34 -7.59 4.26
CA ASP A 498 33.01 -6.28 4.42
C ASP A 498 31.97 -5.15 4.26
N ALA A 499 32.39 -3.90 4.35
CA ALA A 499 31.49 -2.74 4.27
C ALA A 499 30.62 -2.69 2.99
N HIS A 500 31.02 -3.39 1.95
CA HIS A 500 30.35 -3.37 0.64
C HIS A 500 29.86 -4.75 0.18
N THR A 501 30.10 -5.81 0.96
CA THR A 501 29.79 -7.18 0.56
C THR A 501 29.09 -7.93 1.66
N CYS A 502 27.98 -8.59 1.34
CA CYS A 502 27.33 -9.55 2.23
C CYS A 502 26.96 -10.84 1.48
N LEU A 503 26.89 -11.92 2.24
CA LEU A 503 26.27 -13.17 1.86
C LEU A 503 24.85 -13.18 2.42
N ARG A 504 23.86 -13.37 1.56
CA ARG A 504 22.48 -13.62 1.92
C ARG A 504 22.15 -15.09 1.67
N TYR A 505 21.61 -15.82 2.65
CA TYR A 505 21.45 -17.26 2.53
C TYR A 505 20.30 -17.82 3.37
N ASN A 506 19.75 -18.92 2.94
CA ASN A 506 18.89 -19.83 3.68
C ASN A 506 19.33 -21.27 3.38
N ASP A 507 18.50 -22.26 3.72
CA ASP A 507 18.85 -23.67 3.53
C ASP A 507 18.80 -24.11 2.04
N ASP A 508 18.11 -23.36 1.19
CA ASP A 508 17.90 -23.68 -0.24
C ASP A 508 18.74 -22.84 -1.19
N GLU A 509 19.12 -21.62 -0.82
CA GLU A 509 19.71 -20.65 -1.71
C GLU A 509 20.73 -19.74 -1.02
N SER A 510 21.72 -19.30 -1.81
CA SER A 510 22.72 -18.31 -1.38
C SER A 510 23.02 -17.33 -2.49
N VAL A 511 23.08 -16.05 -2.17
CA VAL A 511 23.54 -14.98 -3.06
C VAL A 511 24.56 -14.10 -2.34
N VAL A 512 25.60 -13.67 -3.07
CA VAL A 512 26.54 -12.66 -2.57
C VAL A 512 26.18 -11.33 -3.22
N ILE A 513 25.90 -10.33 -2.40
CA ILE A 513 25.59 -8.96 -2.85
C ILE A 513 26.83 -8.10 -2.61
N ARG A 514 27.32 -7.48 -3.68
CA ARG A 514 28.41 -6.50 -3.66
C ARG A 514 27.92 -5.16 -4.18
N VAL A 515 27.90 -4.14 -3.34
CA VAL A 515 27.70 -2.74 -3.79
C VAL A 515 29.05 -2.13 -4.17
N LEU A 516 29.04 -1.14 -5.06
CA LEU A 516 30.22 -0.43 -5.55
C LEU A 516 31.35 -1.38 -6.02
N PRO A 517 31.05 -2.42 -6.82
CA PRO A 517 32.10 -3.29 -7.33
C PRO A 517 33.06 -2.50 -8.24
N GLN A 518 34.34 -2.86 -8.23
CA GLN A 518 35.37 -2.23 -9.06
C GLN A 518 35.84 -3.18 -10.17
N PRO A 519 36.09 -2.67 -11.38
CA PRO A 519 36.58 -3.50 -12.49
C PRO A 519 37.86 -4.26 -12.13
N GLY A 520 37.88 -5.56 -12.41
CA GLY A 520 39.07 -6.41 -12.20
C GLY A 520 39.48 -6.61 -10.73
N ARG A 521 38.74 -6.06 -9.77
CA ARG A 521 39.01 -6.30 -8.33
C ARG A 521 38.30 -7.57 -7.85
N PRO A 522 38.99 -8.45 -7.14
CA PRO A 522 38.36 -9.63 -6.53
C PRO A 522 37.30 -9.26 -5.52
N ILE A 523 36.15 -9.94 -5.58
CA ILE A 523 35.06 -9.88 -4.63
C ILE A 523 35.17 -11.12 -3.74
N ARG A 524 35.30 -10.95 -2.42
CA ARG A 524 35.30 -12.03 -1.44
C ARG A 524 33.91 -12.63 -1.33
N ILE A 525 33.82 -13.96 -1.30
CA ILE A 525 32.54 -14.69 -1.24
C ILE A 525 32.39 -15.56 0.02
N GLU A 526 33.35 -15.51 0.95
CA GLU A 526 33.33 -16.17 2.27
C GLU A 526 32.90 -17.64 2.26
N GLY A 527 33.28 -18.37 1.21
CA GLY A 527 32.94 -19.79 1.07
C GLY A 527 31.47 -20.05 0.67
N ALA A 528 30.75 -19.05 0.19
CA ALA A 528 29.38 -19.22 -0.33
C ALA A 528 29.34 -20.24 -1.48
N PHE A 529 30.39 -20.29 -2.29
CA PHE A 529 30.54 -21.21 -3.41
C PHE A 529 31.93 -21.84 -3.40
N ALA A 530 32.03 -23.14 -3.78
CA ALA A 530 33.29 -23.87 -3.84
C ALA A 530 34.19 -23.33 -4.97
N ASP A 531 35.52 -23.45 -4.80
CA ASP A 531 36.48 -23.13 -5.86
C ASP A 531 36.19 -23.95 -7.13
N GLY A 532 36.28 -23.29 -8.28
CA GLY A 532 35.91 -23.87 -9.56
C GLY A 532 34.44 -23.75 -9.95
N THR A 533 33.54 -23.35 -9.05
CA THR A 533 32.14 -23.09 -9.38
C THR A 533 32.01 -21.93 -10.36
N THR A 534 31.19 -22.10 -11.38
CA THR A 534 30.79 -20.99 -12.26
C THR A 534 29.67 -20.21 -11.56
N VAL A 535 29.83 -18.91 -11.47
CA VAL A 535 28.85 -17.99 -10.89
C VAL A 535 28.43 -16.93 -11.90
N THR A 536 27.22 -16.43 -11.72
CA THR A 536 26.67 -15.35 -12.55
C THR A 536 26.39 -14.14 -11.66
N ASP A 537 26.79 -12.95 -12.10
CA ASP A 537 26.22 -11.71 -11.61
C ASP A 537 24.82 -11.56 -12.25
N LEU A 538 23.81 -11.82 -11.48
CA LEU A 538 22.40 -11.84 -11.91
C LEU A 538 21.92 -10.46 -12.40
N TYR A 539 22.54 -9.37 -11.88
CA TYR A 539 22.17 -8.02 -12.31
C TYR A 539 22.66 -7.71 -13.73
N THR A 540 23.86 -8.17 -14.11
CA THR A 540 24.47 -7.88 -15.43
C THR A 540 24.44 -9.07 -16.40
N GLY A 541 24.17 -10.29 -15.92
CA GLY A 541 24.27 -11.54 -16.69
C GLY A 541 25.71 -12.04 -16.93
N ARG A 542 26.71 -11.42 -16.33
CA ARG A 542 28.12 -11.79 -16.51
C ARG A 542 28.48 -13.01 -15.68
N THR A 543 29.32 -13.84 -16.24
CA THR A 543 29.80 -15.05 -15.56
C THR A 543 31.26 -14.92 -15.15
N SER A 544 31.61 -15.59 -14.07
CA SER A 544 32.98 -15.72 -13.59
C SER A 544 33.18 -17.08 -12.93
N ARG A 545 34.42 -17.42 -12.57
CA ARG A 545 34.75 -18.65 -11.87
C ARG A 545 35.32 -18.34 -10.48
N VAL A 546 34.87 -19.07 -9.50
CA VAL A 546 35.42 -18.95 -8.15
C VAL A 546 36.85 -19.44 -8.12
N THR A 547 37.76 -18.63 -7.58
CA THR A 547 39.20 -18.97 -7.45
C THR A 547 39.72 -18.41 -6.13
N GLY A 548 40.21 -19.26 -5.25
CA GLY A 548 40.74 -18.87 -3.94
C GLY A 548 39.72 -18.11 -3.07
N GLY A 549 38.48 -18.54 -3.10
CA GLY A 549 37.40 -17.92 -2.32
C GLY A 549 36.99 -16.53 -2.80
N THR A 550 37.32 -16.18 -4.04
CA THR A 550 36.97 -14.89 -4.66
C THR A 550 36.41 -15.06 -6.08
N VAL A 551 35.70 -14.05 -6.55
CA VAL A 551 35.28 -13.91 -7.95
C VAL A 551 35.71 -12.55 -8.49
N THR A 552 36.00 -12.48 -9.81
CA THR A 552 36.44 -11.25 -10.45
C THR A 552 35.69 -11.08 -11.78
N PHE A 553 35.13 -9.88 -11.99
CA PHE A 553 34.54 -9.48 -13.27
C PHE A 553 35.46 -8.44 -13.93
N ALA A 554 35.86 -8.68 -15.18
CA ALA A 554 36.91 -7.88 -15.84
C ALA A 554 36.45 -6.47 -16.24
N ASP A 555 35.17 -6.35 -16.64
CA ASP A 555 34.64 -5.11 -17.19
C ASP A 555 34.07 -4.17 -16.10
N ALA A 556 33.83 -2.92 -16.49
CA ALA A 556 33.22 -1.93 -15.63
C ALA A 556 31.83 -2.44 -15.10
N PRO A 557 31.68 -2.55 -13.81
CA PRO A 557 30.46 -3.07 -13.24
C PRO A 557 29.36 -2.00 -13.25
N ALA A 558 28.13 -2.46 -13.12
CA ALA A 558 27.05 -1.66 -12.57
C ALA A 558 27.38 -1.25 -11.11
N ARG A 559 26.54 -0.40 -10.52
CA ARG A 559 26.67 0.02 -9.10
C ARG A 559 26.53 -1.13 -8.11
N VAL A 560 26.04 -2.27 -8.57
CA VAL A 560 25.82 -3.48 -7.76
C VAL A 560 26.12 -4.74 -8.57
N ALA A 561 26.56 -5.79 -7.88
CA ALA A 561 26.60 -7.17 -8.39
C ALA A 561 25.83 -8.08 -7.41
N VAL A 562 24.96 -8.93 -7.95
CA VAL A 562 24.22 -9.97 -7.20
C VAL A 562 24.66 -11.32 -7.75
N ILE A 563 25.47 -12.04 -6.99
CA ILE A 563 26.24 -13.20 -7.47
C ILE A 563 25.60 -14.48 -6.95
N ALA A 564 25.25 -15.40 -7.86
CA ALA A 564 24.73 -16.73 -7.54
C ALA A 564 25.48 -17.82 -8.32
N ALA A 565 25.46 -19.04 -7.84
CA ALA A 565 25.92 -20.20 -8.61
C ALA A 565 24.98 -20.49 -9.78
N GLN A 566 25.57 -20.98 -10.90
CA GLN A 566 24.79 -21.45 -12.06
C GLN A 566 24.13 -22.80 -11.77
#